data_630652b863e76ca49badc40854c78e94
#
_entry.id   630652b863e76ca49badc40854c78e94
#
_cell.length_a   1.000
_cell.length_b   1.000
_cell.length_c   1.000
_cell.angle_alpha   90.00
_cell.angle_beta   90.00
_cell.angle_gamma   90.00
#
_symmetry.space_group_name_H-M   'P 1'
#
loop_
_entity.id
_entity.type
_entity.pdbx_description
1 polymer ?
#
loop_
_entity_poly.entity_id
_entity_poly.type
_entity_poly.pdbx_seq_one_letter_code
_entity_poly.pdbx_strand_id
1 'polypeptide(L)'
;MAIKSNDITKAGIEKELTTLDILLVAKIGRTALTLEEYIQMRLSQGATLEVIRADLLTDLETSGRIFGEFTNALKPTFAGSVNRFRDVGALAEMGISQKYRWVAILVNTCPDCLERHNQSKKWEEWEAEGLPRSGATVCGQNCKCVLLPEEITKLDPIWRGN
;
A
#
# COMPACT_ATOMS: atom_id res chain seq x y z
N MET A 1 3.64 -12.65 -30.52
CA MET A 1 3.88 -11.18 -30.53
C MET A 1 4.58 -10.84 -29.24
N ALA A 2 5.83 -10.36 -29.24
CA ALA A 2 6.54 -10.05 -27.99
C ALA A 2 5.98 -8.74 -27.42
N ILE A 3 5.53 -8.78 -26.16
CA ILE A 3 5.06 -7.59 -25.43
C ILE A 3 6.30 -6.71 -25.18
N LYS A 4 6.23 -5.45 -25.59
CA LYS A 4 7.35 -4.52 -25.37
C LYS A 4 7.41 -4.10 -23.91
N SER A 5 8.61 -3.90 -23.37
CA SER A 5 8.85 -3.45 -21.99
C SER A 5 8.03 -2.19 -21.63
N ASN A 6 7.94 -1.23 -22.55
CA ASN A 6 7.15 0.00 -22.35
C ASN A 6 5.65 -0.28 -22.17
N ASP A 7 5.10 -1.30 -22.82
CA ASP A 7 3.67 -1.63 -22.70
C ASP A 7 3.37 -2.26 -21.33
N ILE A 8 4.30 -3.08 -20.81
CA ILE A 8 4.23 -3.66 -19.46
C ILE A 8 4.26 -2.54 -18.42
N THR A 9 5.22 -1.62 -18.55
CA THR A 9 5.37 -0.50 -17.61
C THR A 9 4.12 0.37 -17.59
N LYS A 10 3.58 0.72 -18.77
CA LYS A 10 2.39 1.55 -18.88
C LYS A 10 1.18 0.88 -18.25
N ALA A 11 0.88 -0.37 -18.60
CA ALA A 11 -0.24 -1.11 -18.05
C ALA A 11 -0.12 -1.30 -16.51
N GLY A 12 1.10 -1.59 -16.04
CA GLY A 12 1.38 -1.71 -14.60
C GLY A 12 1.17 -0.39 -13.85
N ILE A 13 1.63 0.72 -14.41
CA ILE A 13 1.43 2.05 -13.81
C ILE A 13 -0.06 2.40 -13.77
N GLU A 14 -0.82 2.19 -14.84
CA GLU A 14 -2.26 2.45 -14.89
C GLU A 14 -3.01 1.63 -13.84
N LYS A 15 -2.66 0.34 -13.68
CA LYS A 15 -3.23 -0.54 -12.65
C LYS A 15 -2.94 -0.02 -11.24
N GLU A 16 -1.70 0.39 -10.97
CA GLU A 16 -1.31 0.90 -9.65
C GLU A 16 -1.96 2.26 -9.33
N LEU A 17 -2.10 3.15 -10.32
CA LEU A 17 -2.84 4.41 -10.15
C LEU A 17 -4.30 4.13 -9.80
N THR A 18 -4.96 3.23 -10.53
CA THR A 18 -6.35 2.83 -10.23
C THR A 18 -6.48 2.25 -8.82
N THR A 19 -5.53 1.41 -8.41
CA THR A 19 -5.51 0.84 -7.06
C THR A 19 -5.33 1.93 -6.00
N LEU A 20 -4.43 2.88 -6.22
CA LEU A 20 -4.21 4.01 -5.32
C LEU A 20 -5.47 4.87 -5.20
N ASP A 21 -6.14 5.19 -6.30
CA ASP A 21 -7.38 5.96 -6.32
C ASP A 21 -8.48 5.29 -5.48
N ILE A 22 -8.69 3.99 -5.67
CA ILE A 22 -9.68 3.23 -4.89
C ILE A 22 -9.36 3.29 -3.39
N LEU A 23 -8.10 3.12 -3.02
CA LEU A 23 -7.67 3.15 -1.63
C LEU A 23 -7.83 4.54 -1.01
N LEU A 24 -7.52 5.60 -1.73
CA LEU A 24 -7.70 6.98 -1.27
C LEU A 24 -9.18 7.31 -1.09
N VAL A 25 -10.03 6.98 -2.06
CA VAL A 25 -11.49 7.19 -1.96
C VAL A 25 -12.06 6.47 -0.74
N ALA A 26 -11.66 5.23 -0.49
CA ALA A 26 -12.11 4.48 0.68
C ALA A 26 -11.67 5.13 2.01
N LYS A 27 -10.44 5.68 2.09
CA LYS A 27 -9.95 6.39 3.29
C LYS A 27 -10.69 7.71 3.51
N ILE A 28 -10.88 8.48 2.45
CA ILE A 28 -11.64 9.74 2.49
C ILE A 28 -13.07 9.47 2.95
N GLY A 29 -13.74 8.49 2.35
CA GLY A 29 -15.12 8.12 2.71
C GLY A 29 -15.26 7.73 4.18
N ARG A 30 -14.32 6.93 4.70
CA ARG A 30 -14.31 6.56 6.12
C ARG A 30 -14.13 7.80 7.04
N THR A 31 -13.23 8.69 6.68
CA THR A 31 -13.00 9.92 7.46
C THR A 31 -14.23 10.84 7.43
N ALA A 32 -14.90 10.95 6.29
CA ALA A 32 -16.14 11.72 6.16
C ALA A 32 -17.24 11.20 7.10
N LEU A 33 -17.42 9.87 7.18
CA LEU A 33 -18.35 9.26 8.13
C LEU A 33 -17.98 9.57 9.59
N THR A 34 -16.70 9.47 9.94
CA THR A 34 -16.23 9.80 11.30
C THR A 34 -16.49 11.28 11.65
N LEU A 35 -16.30 12.18 10.67
CA LEU A 35 -16.62 13.60 10.85
C LEU A 35 -18.12 13.82 11.06
N GLU A 36 -18.95 13.17 10.25
CA GLU A 36 -20.40 13.25 10.40
C GLU A 36 -20.86 12.76 11.77
N GLU A 37 -20.40 11.59 12.21
CA GLU A 37 -20.70 11.05 13.54
C GLU A 37 -20.26 12.01 14.67
N TYR A 38 -19.06 12.61 14.55
CA TYR A 38 -18.56 13.58 15.51
C TYR A 38 -19.44 14.82 15.57
N ILE A 39 -19.80 15.39 14.43
CA ILE A 39 -20.66 16.58 14.34
C ILE A 39 -22.04 16.28 14.98
N GLN A 40 -22.66 15.15 14.62
CA GLN A 40 -23.95 14.73 15.17
C GLN A 40 -23.89 14.57 16.69
N MET A 41 -22.85 13.91 17.20
CA MET A 41 -22.62 13.74 18.63
C MET A 41 -22.51 15.10 19.35
N ARG A 42 -21.72 16.04 18.82
CA ARG A 42 -21.52 17.36 19.43
C ARG A 42 -22.77 18.20 19.41
N LEU A 43 -23.57 18.17 18.34
CA LEU A 43 -24.85 18.83 18.23
C LEU A 43 -25.83 18.26 19.27
N SER A 44 -25.89 16.96 19.44
CA SER A 44 -26.74 16.31 20.44
C SER A 44 -26.36 16.68 21.89
N GLN A 45 -25.09 17.06 22.11
CA GLN A 45 -24.59 17.57 23.39
C GLN A 45 -24.84 19.08 23.59
N GLY A 46 -25.48 19.75 22.62
CA GLY A 46 -25.79 21.18 22.67
C GLY A 46 -24.63 22.12 22.28
N ALA A 47 -23.57 21.58 21.62
CA ALA A 47 -22.49 22.42 21.12
C ALA A 47 -22.97 23.28 19.95
N THR A 48 -22.48 24.52 19.85
CA THR A 48 -22.76 25.39 18.70
C THR A 48 -21.85 25.02 17.52
N LEU A 49 -22.24 25.44 16.31
CA LEU A 49 -21.44 25.21 15.10
C LEU A 49 -20.04 25.85 15.18
N GLU A 50 -19.92 27.00 15.84
CA GLU A 50 -18.64 27.68 16.05
C GLU A 50 -17.70 26.83 16.92
N VAL A 51 -18.23 26.24 18.00
CA VAL A 51 -17.45 25.34 18.87
C VAL A 51 -17.01 24.10 18.10
N ILE A 52 -17.93 23.46 17.37
CA ILE A 52 -17.61 22.28 16.56
C ILE A 52 -16.53 22.59 15.52
N ARG A 53 -16.64 23.74 14.85
CA ARG A 53 -15.63 24.20 13.88
C ARG A 53 -14.26 24.39 14.56
N ALA A 54 -14.22 25.03 15.72
CA ALA A 54 -12.97 25.24 16.46
C ALA A 54 -12.34 23.91 16.89
N ASP A 55 -13.15 22.97 17.38
CA ASP A 55 -12.69 21.62 17.74
C ASP A 55 -12.05 20.89 16.54
N LEU A 56 -12.72 20.92 15.38
CA LEU A 56 -12.22 20.27 14.17
C LEU A 56 -10.95 20.92 13.62
N LEU A 57 -10.85 22.26 13.68
CA LEU A 57 -9.62 22.96 13.28
C LEU A 57 -8.46 22.59 14.22
N THR A 58 -8.70 22.53 15.52
CA THR A 58 -7.70 22.10 16.51
C THR A 58 -7.27 20.64 16.26
N ASP A 59 -8.22 19.72 15.99
CA ASP A 59 -7.89 18.33 15.66
C ASP A 59 -7.03 18.23 14.40
N LEU A 60 -7.32 19.04 13.38
CA LEU A 60 -6.52 19.10 12.14
C LEU A 60 -5.10 19.61 12.40
N GLU A 61 -4.95 20.73 13.12
CA GLU A 61 -3.67 21.37 13.40
C GLU A 61 -2.76 20.53 14.31
N THR A 62 -3.35 19.85 15.27
CA THR A 62 -2.61 19.03 16.25
C THR A 62 -2.47 17.57 15.86
N SER A 63 -2.96 17.18 14.67
CA SER A 63 -3.08 15.76 14.31
C SER A 63 -3.81 14.94 15.36
N GLY A 64 -4.94 15.48 15.80
CA GLY A 64 -5.79 14.88 16.83
C GLY A 64 -6.41 13.55 16.39
N ARG A 65 -7.44 13.11 17.09
CA ARG A 65 -8.02 11.77 16.88
C ARG A 65 -8.49 11.53 15.43
N ILE A 66 -9.22 12.48 14.84
CA ILE A 66 -9.84 12.27 13.51
C ILE A 66 -8.80 12.42 12.41
N PHE A 67 -8.13 13.57 12.35
CA PHE A 67 -7.16 13.84 11.27
C PHE A 67 -5.83 13.12 11.48
N GLY A 68 -5.46 12.81 12.72
CA GLY A 68 -4.31 11.95 13.01
C GLY A 68 -4.54 10.51 12.56
N GLU A 69 -5.71 9.92 12.79
CA GLU A 69 -6.08 8.60 12.28
C GLU A 69 -6.09 8.58 10.74
N PHE A 70 -6.64 9.61 10.10
CA PHE A 70 -6.63 9.76 8.65
C PHE A 70 -5.21 9.80 8.10
N THR A 71 -4.36 10.66 8.65
CA THR A 71 -2.95 10.79 8.23
C THR A 71 -2.20 9.48 8.40
N ASN A 72 -2.40 8.80 9.53
CA ASN A 72 -1.77 7.50 9.80
C ASN A 72 -2.29 6.39 8.87
N ALA A 73 -3.55 6.46 8.44
CA ALA A 73 -4.10 5.54 7.44
C ALA A 73 -3.55 5.78 6.01
N LEU A 74 -3.17 7.02 5.69
CA LEU A 74 -2.60 7.37 4.38
C LEU A 74 -1.14 6.95 4.23
N LYS A 75 -0.32 7.05 5.28
CA LYS A 75 1.11 6.72 5.24
C LYS A 75 1.43 5.34 4.64
N PRO A 76 0.83 4.22 5.11
CA PRO A 76 1.08 2.91 4.53
C PRO A 76 0.53 2.77 3.11
N THR A 77 -0.55 3.48 2.78
CA THR A 77 -1.12 3.48 1.43
C THR A 77 -0.14 4.06 0.42
N PHE A 78 0.41 5.24 0.70
CA PHE A 78 1.42 5.86 -0.17
C PHE A 78 2.71 5.04 -0.23
N ALA A 79 3.23 4.59 0.92
CA ALA A 79 4.43 3.77 0.95
C ALA A 79 4.26 2.47 0.16
N GLY A 80 3.09 1.81 0.28
CA GLY A 80 2.75 0.63 -0.49
C GLY A 80 2.69 0.90 -1.99
N SER A 81 2.05 2.00 -2.42
CA SER A 81 1.95 2.38 -3.84
C SER A 81 3.32 2.68 -4.44
N VAL A 82 4.15 3.48 -3.79
CA VAL A 82 5.53 3.76 -4.26
C VAL A 82 6.34 2.48 -4.45
N ASN A 83 6.23 1.54 -3.52
CA ASN A 83 6.92 0.26 -3.65
C ASN A 83 6.39 -0.59 -4.81
N ARG A 84 5.07 -0.59 -5.07
CA ARG A 84 4.48 -1.30 -6.22
C ARG A 84 4.90 -0.68 -7.55
N PHE A 85 4.96 0.65 -7.65
CA PHE A 85 5.51 1.32 -8.83
C PHE A 85 6.96 0.91 -9.12
N ARG A 86 7.78 0.78 -8.07
CA ARG A 86 9.14 0.26 -8.20
C ARG A 86 9.16 -1.19 -8.70
N ASP A 87 8.29 -2.04 -8.15
CA ASP A 87 8.20 -3.46 -8.54
C ASP A 87 7.77 -3.60 -10.02
N VAL A 88 6.85 -2.75 -10.51
CA VAL A 88 6.47 -2.65 -11.93
C VAL A 88 7.66 -2.23 -12.81
N GLY A 89 8.44 -1.25 -12.36
CA GLY A 89 9.66 -0.82 -13.07
C GLY A 89 10.68 -1.94 -13.19
N ALA A 90 10.94 -2.65 -12.10
CA ALA A 90 11.85 -3.79 -12.09
C ALA A 90 11.37 -4.92 -13.02
N LEU A 91 10.06 -5.22 -13.03
CA LEU A 91 9.46 -6.19 -13.93
C LEU A 91 9.67 -5.81 -15.42
N ALA A 92 9.49 -4.54 -15.74
CA ALA A 92 9.66 -4.03 -17.10
C ALA A 92 11.13 -4.12 -17.59
N GLU A 93 12.08 -3.95 -16.68
CA GLU A 93 13.52 -4.06 -16.97
C GLU A 93 13.96 -5.52 -17.13
N MET A 94 13.50 -6.40 -16.27
CA MET A 94 13.99 -7.78 -16.18
C MET A 94 13.12 -8.78 -16.95
N GLY A 95 11.90 -8.42 -17.31
CA GLY A 95 10.97 -9.23 -18.10
C GLY A 95 10.11 -10.20 -17.29
N ILE A 96 8.94 -10.54 -17.85
CA ILE A 96 7.93 -11.41 -17.21
C ILE A 96 8.23 -12.90 -17.34
N SER A 97 9.18 -13.29 -18.20
CA SER A 97 9.44 -14.69 -18.53
C SER A 97 10.24 -15.44 -17.48
N GLN A 98 10.91 -14.71 -16.57
CA GLN A 98 11.71 -15.30 -15.51
C GLN A 98 10.89 -15.55 -14.23
N LYS A 99 11.45 -16.34 -13.34
CA LYS A 99 10.88 -16.57 -12.02
C LYS A 99 11.33 -15.50 -11.02
N TYR A 100 10.44 -15.18 -10.11
CA TYR A 100 10.67 -14.25 -9.01
C TYR A 100 10.54 -14.97 -7.68
N ARG A 101 11.53 -14.78 -6.83
CA ARG A 101 11.58 -15.36 -5.49
C ARG A 101 11.00 -14.38 -4.47
N TRP A 102 10.08 -14.86 -3.64
CA TRP A 102 9.59 -14.09 -2.50
C TRP A 102 10.64 -13.99 -1.41
N VAL A 103 11.07 -12.79 -1.08
CA VAL A 103 12.04 -12.52 -0.01
C VAL A 103 11.35 -11.78 1.11
N ALA A 104 11.13 -12.49 2.23
CA ALA A 104 10.58 -11.92 3.45
C ALA A 104 11.69 -11.26 4.27
N ILE A 105 11.38 -10.10 4.86
CA ILE A 105 12.23 -9.48 5.88
C ILE A 105 11.90 -10.18 7.19
N LEU A 106 12.77 -11.08 7.66
CA LEU A 106 12.52 -12.03 8.74
C LEU A 106 12.33 -11.38 10.14
N VAL A 107 12.21 -10.06 10.23
CA VAL A 107 11.89 -9.34 11.47
C VAL A 107 10.41 -8.97 11.47
N ASN A 108 9.64 -9.54 12.38
CA ASN A 108 8.19 -9.34 12.50
C ASN A 108 7.41 -9.67 11.23
N THR A 109 7.78 -10.76 10.56
CA THR A 109 7.14 -11.23 9.33
C THR A 109 5.83 -11.94 9.66
N CYS A 110 4.76 -11.62 8.92
CA CYS A 110 3.48 -12.31 9.08
C CYS A 110 3.56 -13.77 8.58
N PRO A 111 2.68 -14.67 9.07
CA PRO A 111 2.70 -16.09 8.69
C PRO A 111 2.68 -16.33 7.18
N ASP A 112 1.81 -15.63 6.45
CA ASP A 112 1.69 -15.78 4.99
C ASP A 112 2.99 -15.45 4.26
N CYS A 113 3.66 -14.38 4.68
CA CYS A 113 4.93 -13.97 4.09
C CYS A 113 6.07 -14.94 4.46
N LEU A 114 6.00 -15.56 5.64
CA LEU A 114 6.98 -16.56 6.05
C LEU A 114 6.82 -17.84 5.24
N GLU A 115 5.57 -18.29 5.00
CA GLU A 115 5.27 -19.43 4.15
C GLU A 115 5.75 -19.25 2.72
N ARG A 116 5.59 -18.03 2.17
CA ARG A 116 6.04 -17.70 0.81
C ARG A 116 7.54 -17.48 0.69
N HIS A 117 8.25 -17.32 1.80
CA HIS A 117 9.68 -17.02 1.80
C HIS A 117 10.49 -18.09 1.05
N ASN A 118 11.35 -17.65 0.14
CA ASN A 118 12.17 -18.47 -0.76
C ASN A 118 11.41 -19.27 -1.83
N GLN A 119 10.07 -19.16 -1.93
CA GLN A 119 9.37 -19.72 -3.06
C GLN A 119 9.65 -18.90 -4.32
N SER A 120 9.86 -19.59 -5.44
CA SER A 120 10.12 -18.98 -6.77
C SER A 120 9.00 -19.37 -7.71
N LYS A 121 8.32 -18.37 -8.26
CA LYS A 121 7.20 -18.53 -9.20
C LYS A 121 7.32 -17.50 -10.32
N LYS A 122 6.61 -17.70 -11.43
CA LYS A 122 6.46 -16.67 -12.46
C LYS A 122 5.67 -15.47 -11.91
N TRP A 123 5.84 -14.33 -12.54
CA TRP A 123 5.13 -13.11 -12.12
C TRP A 123 3.60 -13.28 -12.08
N GLU A 124 3.04 -13.91 -13.12
CA GLU A 124 1.59 -14.15 -13.25
C GLU A 124 1.04 -15.03 -12.11
N GLU A 125 1.83 -16.01 -11.67
CA GLU A 125 1.46 -16.88 -10.55
C GLU A 125 1.44 -16.09 -9.23
N TRP A 126 2.44 -15.23 -9.01
CA TRP A 126 2.47 -14.32 -7.87
C TRP A 126 1.35 -13.29 -7.91
N GLU A 127 1.01 -12.77 -9.10
CA GLU A 127 -0.08 -11.83 -9.27
C GLU A 127 -1.43 -12.46 -8.91
N ALA A 128 -1.64 -13.71 -9.29
CA ALA A 128 -2.85 -14.46 -8.97
C ALA A 128 -2.97 -14.79 -7.47
N GLU A 129 -1.85 -15.09 -6.79
CA GLU A 129 -1.82 -15.39 -5.36
C GLU A 129 -1.75 -14.13 -4.48
N GLY A 130 -1.43 -13.00 -5.07
CA GLY A 130 -1.26 -11.72 -4.40
C GLY A 130 0.19 -11.31 -4.18
N LEU A 131 0.56 -10.21 -4.83
CA LEU A 131 1.88 -9.59 -4.73
C LEU A 131 2.16 -9.03 -3.33
N PRO A 132 3.41 -8.80 -2.94
CA PRO A 132 3.72 -8.03 -1.75
C PRO A 132 2.99 -6.67 -1.77
N ARG A 133 2.40 -6.27 -0.66
CA ARG A 133 1.63 -5.00 -0.51
C ARG A 133 0.31 -4.91 -1.28
N SER A 134 -0.12 -5.99 -1.93
CA SER A 134 -1.42 -6.02 -2.63
C SER A 134 -2.62 -6.10 -1.69
N GLY A 135 -2.40 -6.37 -0.42
CA GLY A 135 -3.46 -6.66 0.54
C GLY A 135 -3.78 -8.15 0.70
N ALA A 136 -3.17 -9.02 -0.11
CA ALA A 136 -3.42 -10.47 -0.11
C ALA A 136 -2.74 -11.24 1.03
N THR A 137 -2.02 -10.56 1.91
CA THR A 137 -1.36 -11.14 3.08
C THR A 137 -1.82 -10.45 4.35
N VAL A 138 -1.70 -11.10 5.52
CA VAL A 138 -2.08 -10.53 6.83
C VAL A 138 -1.44 -9.17 7.10
N CYS A 139 -0.20 -8.93 6.67
CA CYS A 139 0.44 -7.62 6.79
C CYS A 139 -0.10 -6.57 5.80
N GLY A 140 -0.91 -6.98 4.83
CA GLY A 140 -1.59 -6.08 3.89
C GLY A 140 -0.62 -5.14 3.16
N GLN A 141 -0.96 -3.87 3.13
CA GLN A 141 -0.14 -2.82 2.49
C GLN A 141 1.16 -2.49 3.25
N ASN A 142 1.26 -2.89 4.52
CA ASN A 142 2.46 -2.73 5.34
C ASN A 142 3.51 -3.82 5.08
N CYS A 143 3.28 -4.71 4.13
CA CYS A 143 4.20 -5.77 3.76
C CYS A 143 5.55 -5.17 3.32
N LYS A 144 6.63 -5.60 3.95
CA LYS A 144 8.00 -5.20 3.62
C LYS A 144 8.72 -6.20 2.71
N CYS A 145 8.07 -7.32 2.38
CA CYS A 145 8.61 -8.33 1.49
C CYS A 145 8.77 -7.79 0.07
N VAL A 146 9.65 -8.42 -0.70
CA VAL A 146 9.92 -8.07 -2.09
C VAL A 146 9.96 -9.32 -2.94
N LEU A 147 9.67 -9.18 -4.24
CA LEU A 147 9.94 -10.18 -5.26
C LEU A 147 11.26 -9.84 -5.94
N LEU A 148 12.20 -10.76 -5.90
CA LEU A 148 13.48 -10.63 -6.59
C LEU A 148 13.56 -11.66 -7.72
N PRO A 149 14.12 -11.30 -8.88
CA PRO A 149 14.49 -12.27 -9.88
C PRO A 149 15.30 -13.41 -9.28
N GLU A 150 15.04 -14.64 -9.70
CA GLU A 150 15.65 -15.84 -9.10
C GLU A 150 17.19 -15.80 -9.20
N GLU A 151 17.72 -15.14 -10.24
CA GLU A 151 19.16 -14.97 -10.46
C GLU A 151 19.83 -14.02 -9.45
N ILE A 152 19.06 -13.14 -8.80
CA ILE A 152 19.60 -12.21 -7.80
C ILE A 152 19.72 -12.93 -6.47
N THR A 153 20.93 -13.32 -6.10
CA THR A 153 21.22 -14.03 -4.84
C THR A 153 21.50 -13.10 -3.66
N LYS A 154 21.83 -11.82 -3.91
CA LYS A 154 22.08 -10.82 -2.87
C LYS A 154 21.20 -9.59 -3.08
N LEU A 155 20.53 -9.14 -2.01
CA LEU A 155 19.85 -7.85 -1.99
C LEU A 155 20.90 -6.74 -2.14
N ASP A 156 20.86 -6.03 -3.26
CA ASP A 156 21.55 -4.76 -3.39
C ASP A 156 21.00 -3.77 -2.33
N PRO A 157 21.82 -2.88 -1.75
CA PRO A 157 21.36 -1.86 -0.79
C PRO A 157 20.14 -1.05 -1.24
N ILE A 158 19.96 -0.86 -2.55
CA ILE A 158 18.79 -0.20 -3.15
C ILE A 158 17.47 -0.94 -2.82
N TRP A 159 17.51 -2.25 -2.59
CA TRP A 159 16.34 -3.07 -2.27
C TRP A 159 16.08 -3.21 -0.76
N ARG A 160 17.01 -2.76 0.06
CA ARG A 160 16.81 -2.65 1.51
C ARG A 160 16.06 -1.36 1.77
N GLY A 161 14.74 -1.39 1.68
CA GLY A 161 13.94 -0.22 2.08
C GLY A 161 14.35 0.24 3.48
N ASN A 162 14.72 1.51 3.59
CA ASN A 162 14.93 2.19 4.86
C ASN A 162 13.65 2.19 5.71
#